data_dd725861e3edf3926e3ac521e1669122
#
_entry.id   dd725861e3edf3926e3ac521e1669122
#
_cell.length_a   1.000
_cell.length_b   1.000
_cell.length_c   1.000
_cell.angle_alpha   90.00
_cell.angle_beta   90.00
_cell.angle_gamma   90.00
#
_symmetry.space_group_name_H-M   'P 1'
#
loop_
_entity.id
_entity.type
_entity.pdbx_description
1 polymer ?
#
loop_
_entity_poly.entity_id
_entity_poly.type
_entity_poly.pdbx_seq_one_letter_code
_entity_poly.pdbx_strand_id
1 'polypeptide(L)'
;KGFSQLVADNQLEGILATAWDDGSPHLETVWRGFIAQGEFGWNPSARDIEAFKKAHAQREYGFRPEDNRMAFLDELEKAVFFFDGALVTSGRRNPAWGTTAFTLMELPDKTKPGAWSELYKDKIAQAKIEAGRYEKIVQGIRTAQAEALRNRYTLQVYEQTNNLQNYPVRLILALNAYDTAKDDAAREAALEKVAEVCSYFDVMRSNLESVYSETRFMEQPEGFISDLNHHNHLASKTNNSDWWYYYEIPMVKKVRAWMK
;
A
#
# COMPACT_ATOMS: atom_id res chain seq x y z
N LYS A 1 -7.41 18.12 -11.53
CA LYS A 1 -8.17 19.36 -11.75
C LYS A 1 -7.25 20.57 -11.78
N GLY A 2 -6.39 20.81 -10.79
CA GLY A 2 -5.51 21.99 -10.73
C GLY A 2 -4.63 22.12 -11.99
N PHE A 3 -3.93 21.09 -12.39
CA PHE A 3 -3.13 21.11 -13.64
C PHE A 3 -3.97 21.35 -14.90
N SER A 4 -5.14 20.76 -15.00
CA SER A 4 -6.05 20.98 -16.14
C SER A 4 -6.52 22.44 -16.22
N GLN A 5 -6.76 23.07 -15.06
CA GLN A 5 -7.09 24.48 -15.00
C GLN A 5 -5.91 25.36 -15.44
N LEU A 6 -4.70 25.06 -14.97
CA LEU A 6 -3.47 25.76 -15.40
C LEU A 6 -3.24 25.67 -16.92
N VAL A 7 -3.49 24.49 -17.51
CA VAL A 7 -3.40 24.30 -18.96
C VAL A 7 -4.41 25.18 -19.69
N ALA A 8 -5.66 25.22 -19.22
CA ALA A 8 -6.69 26.05 -19.82
C ALA A 8 -6.40 27.56 -19.67
N ASP A 9 -6.01 28.00 -18.48
CA ASP A 9 -5.71 29.42 -18.18
C ASP A 9 -4.52 29.95 -18.99
N ASN A 10 -3.55 29.08 -19.30
CA ASN A 10 -2.36 29.42 -20.09
C ASN A 10 -2.49 29.05 -21.57
N GLN A 11 -3.66 28.60 -22.04
CA GLN A 11 -3.92 28.25 -23.43
C GLN A 11 -2.92 27.21 -23.99
N LEU A 12 -2.51 26.23 -23.15
CA LEU A 12 -1.64 25.14 -23.59
C LEU A 12 -2.44 24.09 -24.36
N GLU A 13 -1.77 23.36 -25.25
CA GLU A 13 -2.42 22.43 -26.20
C GLU A 13 -2.99 21.18 -25.51
N GLY A 14 -2.48 20.78 -24.35
CA GLY A 14 -2.96 19.58 -23.68
C GLY A 14 -2.25 19.24 -22.39
N ILE A 15 -2.66 18.11 -21.83
CA ILE A 15 -2.10 17.53 -20.62
C ILE A 15 -1.90 16.03 -20.80
N LEU A 16 -0.75 15.53 -20.40
CA LEU A 16 -0.42 14.11 -20.38
C LEU A 16 -0.45 13.60 -18.95
N ALA A 17 -1.23 12.55 -18.70
CA ALA A 17 -1.14 11.77 -17.48
C ALA A 17 -0.31 10.51 -17.71
N THR A 18 0.60 10.22 -16.80
CA THR A 18 1.38 8.99 -16.80
C THR A 18 1.19 8.26 -15.48
N ALA A 19 1.10 6.94 -15.53
CA ALA A 19 1.26 6.09 -14.36
C ALA A 19 2.62 5.42 -14.44
N TRP A 20 3.34 5.48 -13.34
CA TRP A 20 4.59 4.76 -13.17
C TRP A 20 4.29 3.59 -12.23
N ASP A 21 4.26 2.39 -12.77
CA ASP A 21 3.87 1.17 -12.07
C ASP A 21 5.03 0.52 -11.29
N ASP A 22 6.15 1.21 -11.22
CA ASP A 22 7.40 0.75 -10.60
C ASP A 22 7.25 0.35 -9.13
N GLY A 23 6.28 0.90 -8.43
CA GLY A 23 6.05 0.63 -7.02
C GLY A 23 4.69 0.02 -6.68
N SER A 24 3.85 -0.24 -7.69
CA SER A 24 2.52 -0.82 -7.48
C SER A 24 2.15 -1.79 -8.60
N PRO A 25 1.85 -3.05 -8.27
CA PRO A 25 1.47 -4.05 -9.26
C PRO A 25 0.05 -3.84 -9.82
N HIS A 26 -0.77 -3.04 -9.16
CA HIS A 26 -2.19 -2.89 -9.46
C HIS A 26 -2.53 -1.52 -10.04
N LEU A 27 -2.79 -1.44 -11.33
CA LEU A 27 -3.27 -0.22 -12.00
C LEU A 27 -4.60 0.28 -11.45
N GLU A 28 -5.39 -0.60 -10.85
CA GLU A 28 -6.66 -0.25 -10.18
C GLU A 28 -6.48 0.85 -9.12
N THR A 29 -5.33 0.91 -8.47
CA THR A 29 -5.03 1.93 -7.44
C THR A 29 -4.90 3.33 -8.02
N VAL A 30 -4.54 3.47 -9.29
CA VAL A 30 -4.39 4.76 -9.99
C VAL A 30 -5.55 5.07 -10.94
N TRP A 31 -6.46 4.11 -11.16
CA TRP A 31 -7.52 4.22 -12.18
C TRP A 31 -8.45 5.41 -11.96
N ARG A 32 -8.82 5.71 -10.71
CA ARG A 32 -9.59 6.91 -10.36
C ARG A 32 -8.89 8.20 -10.82
N GLY A 33 -7.57 8.24 -10.74
CA GLY A 33 -6.73 9.35 -11.21
C GLY A 33 -6.83 9.55 -12.72
N PHE A 34 -6.79 8.46 -13.51
CA PHE A 34 -6.97 8.52 -14.96
C PHE A 34 -8.37 8.97 -15.37
N ILE A 35 -9.40 8.49 -14.70
CA ILE A 35 -10.78 8.94 -14.94
C ILE A 35 -10.91 10.43 -14.63
N ALA A 36 -10.33 10.90 -13.51
CA ALA A 36 -10.30 12.33 -13.16
C ALA A 36 -9.53 13.16 -14.20
N GLN A 37 -8.40 12.64 -14.70
CA GLN A 37 -7.63 13.27 -15.77
C GLN A 37 -8.45 13.42 -17.04
N GLY A 38 -9.17 12.38 -17.47
CA GLY A 38 -10.03 12.43 -18.65
C GLY A 38 -11.14 13.46 -18.48
N GLU A 39 -11.83 13.48 -17.35
CA GLU A 39 -12.92 14.43 -17.11
C GLU A 39 -12.44 15.88 -17.01
N PHE A 40 -11.44 16.17 -16.18
CA PHE A 40 -10.96 17.53 -15.99
C PHE A 40 -10.05 18.02 -17.13
N GLY A 41 -9.42 17.10 -17.87
CA GLY A 41 -8.70 17.43 -19.09
C GLY A 41 -9.65 17.91 -20.20
N TRP A 42 -10.83 17.31 -20.29
CA TRP A 42 -11.88 17.74 -21.23
C TRP A 42 -12.54 19.06 -20.82
N ASN A 43 -12.90 19.19 -19.53
CA ASN A 43 -13.53 20.41 -19.00
C ASN A 43 -13.12 20.66 -17.54
N PRO A 44 -12.08 21.46 -17.29
CA PRO A 44 -11.56 21.72 -15.95
C PRO A 44 -12.56 22.40 -15.01
N SER A 45 -13.59 23.07 -15.58
CA SER A 45 -14.61 23.80 -14.84
C SER A 45 -15.91 23.04 -14.63
N ALA A 46 -16.06 21.81 -15.22
CA ALA A 46 -17.34 21.11 -15.28
C ALA A 46 -17.95 20.81 -13.91
N ARG A 47 -17.14 20.37 -12.94
CA ARG A 47 -17.63 20.10 -11.57
C ARG A 47 -16.50 20.22 -10.52
N ASP A 48 -16.88 20.30 -9.27
CA ASP A 48 -15.92 20.24 -8.17
C ASP A 48 -15.45 18.79 -7.91
N ILE A 49 -14.46 18.63 -7.04
CA ILE A 49 -13.85 17.33 -6.74
C ILE A 49 -14.84 16.39 -6.03
N GLU A 50 -15.67 16.92 -5.12
CA GLU A 50 -16.64 16.11 -4.38
C GLU A 50 -17.79 15.62 -5.30
N ALA A 51 -18.25 16.46 -6.22
CA ALA A 51 -19.20 16.04 -7.24
C ALA A 51 -18.58 14.98 -8.17
N PHE A 52 -17.30 15.10 -8.53
CA PHE A 52 -16.56 14.05 -9.26
C PHE A 52 -16.52 12.74 -8.47
N LYS A 53 -16.13 12.76 -7.21
CA LYS A 53 -16.05 11.55 -6.37
C LYS A 53 -17.38 10.80 -6.31
N LYS A 54 -18.50 11.53 -6.15
CA LYS A 54 -19.85 10.97 -6.14
C LYS A 54 -20.23 10.35 -7.47
N ALA A 55 -19.97 11.06 -8.58
CA ALA A 55 -20.25 10.54 -9.92
C ALA A 55 -19.40 9.31 -10.26
N HIS A 56 -18.11 9.31 -9.87
CA HIS A 56 -17.23 8.15 -9.98
C HIS A 56 -17.79 6.95 -9.22
N ALA A 57 -18.15 7.12 -7.94
CA ALA A 57 -18.71 6.06 -7.11
C ALA A 57 -19.99 5.45 -7.70
N GLN A 58 -20.88 6.30 -8.21
CA GLN A 58 -22.11 5.87 -8.89
C GLN A 58 -21.81 5.11 -10.18
N ARG A 59 -20.95 5.67 -11.03
CA ARG A 59 -20.66 5.10 -12.35
C ARG A 59 -19.88 3.80 -12.27
N GLU A 60 -18.84 3.78 -11.45
CA GLU A 60 -17.93 2.64 -11.38
C GLU A 60 -18.50 1.50 -10.52
N TYR A 61 -19.20 1.80 -9.44
CA TYR A 61 -19.65 0.77 -8.49
C TYR A 61 -21.16 0.63 -8.37
N GLY A 62 -21.93 1.60 -8.86
CA GLY A 62 -23.39 1.61 -8.75
C GLY A 62 -23.91 2.15 -7.44
N PHE A 63 -23.09 2.83 -6.65
CA PHE A 63 -23.53 3.44 -5.40
C PHE A 63 -24.39 4.67 -5.63
N ARG A 64 -25.32 4.94 -4.71
CA ARG A 64 -26.07 6.18 -4.71
C ARG A 64 -25.15 7.34 -4.30
N PRO A 65 -25.25 8.52 -4.94
CA PRO A 65 -24.35 9.65 -4.66
C PRO A 65 -24.30 10.13 -3.22
N GLU A 66 -25.37 9.90 -2.45
CA GLU A 66 -25.51 10.27 -1.05
C GLU A 66 -24.81 9.30 -0.08
N ASP A 67 -24.52 8.08 -0.50
CA ASP A 67 -24.04 7.02 0.40
C ASP A 67 -22.56 7.14 0.78
N ASN A 68 -21.78 7.92 0.04
CA ASN A 68 -20.33 8.14 0.25
C ASN A 68 -19.51 6.86 0.51
N ARG A 69 -19.85 5.76 -0.17
CA ARG A 69 -19.26 4.43 0.05
C ARG A 69 -17.76 4.34 -0.27
N MET A 70 -17.24 5.29 -1.04
CA MET A 70 -15.83 5.32 -1.42
C MET A 70 -14.98 6.29 -0.58
N ALA A 71 -15.49 6.80 0.54
CA ALA A 71 -14.75 7.71 1.43
C ALA A 71 -13.47 7.08 2.01
N PHE A 72 -13.41 5.75 2.14
CA PHE A 72 -12.23 5.04 2.60
C PHE A 72 -10.99 5.25 1.71
N LEU A 73 -11.19 5.60 0.42
CA LEU A 73 -10.05 5.85 -0.49
C LEU A 73 -9.20 7.03 -0.04
N ASP A 74 -9.82 8.08 0.50
CA ASP A 74 -9.08 9.24 1.00
C ASP A 74 -8.19 8.88 2.21
N GLU A 75 -8.61 7.90 3.01
CA GLU A 75 -7.79 7.36 4.10
C GLU A 75 -6.72 6.37 3.59
N LEU A 76 -7.05 5.55 2.60
CA LEU A 76 -6.11 4.62 1.98
C LEU A 76 -4.93 5.37 1.30
N GLU A 77 -5.23 6.49 0.63
CA GLU A 77 -4.20 7.36 0.04
C GLU A 77 -3.27 7.98 1.09
N LYS A 78 -3.80 8.34 2.26
CA LYS A 78 -2.97 8.87 3.36
C LYS A 78 -2.06 7.81 3.98
N ALA A 79 -2.51 6.56 4.05
CA ALA A 79 -1.75 5.47 4.67
C ALA A 79 -0.43 5.19 3.93
N VAL A 80 -0.32 5.50 2.63
CA VAL A 80 0.88 5.29 1.83
C VAL A 80 2.09 6.06 2.37
N PHE A 81 1.89 7.26 2.92
CA PHE A 81 2.97 8.09 3.42
C PHE A 81 3.71 7.46 4.61
N PHE A 82 2.98 6.76 5.48
CA PHE A 82 3.62 5.99 6.54
C PHE A 82 4.25 4.71 6.00
N PHE A 83 3.52 3.97 5.17
CA PHE A 83 3.95 2.71 4.59
C PHE A 83 5.29 2.82 3.85
N ASP A 84 5.49 3.90 3.09
CA ASP A 84 6.70 4.11 2.29
C ASP A 84 7.98 4.10 3.12
N GLY A 85 7.96 4.71 4.29
CA GLY A 85 9.13 4.85 5.17
C GLY A 85 9.11 4.03 6.47
N ALA A 86 8.06 3.24 6.73
CA ALA A 86 7.85 2.62 8.03
C ALA A 86 8.97 1.67 8.45
N LEU A 87 9.44 0.82 7.54
CA LEU A 87 10.40 -0.26 7.82
C LEU A 87 11.87 0.13 7.64
N VAL A 88 12.15 1.36 7.25
CA VAL A 88 13.52 1.80 6.95
C VAL A 88 13.93 3.03 7.74
N THR A 89 15.23 3.21 7.92
CA THR A 89 15.85 4.43 8.45
C THR A 89 16.42 5.30 7.33
N SER A 90 16.71 4.70 6.17
CA SER A 90 17.13 5.40 4.96
C SER A 90 16.79 4.59 3.72
N GLY A 91 16.71 5.25 2.57
CA GLY A 91 16.42 4.66 1.28
C GLY A 91 15.04 5.03 0.73
N ARG A 92 14.76 4.60 -0.49
CA ARG A 92 13.48 4.80 -1.18
C ARG A 92 12.89 3.48 -1.62
N ARG A 93 11.57 3.38 -1.56
CA ARG A 93 10.81 2.27 -2.15
C ARG A 93 10.70 2.48 -3.67
N ASN A 94 11.82 2.24 -4.36
CA ASN A 94 11.86 2.29 -5.82
C ASN A 94 12.75 1.17 -6.37
N PRO A 95 12.20 -0.01 -6.63
CA PRO A 95 12.95 -1.14 -7.18
C PRO A 95 13.31 -0.98 -8.66
N ALA A 96 12.65 -0.10 -9.40
CA ALA A 96 12.75 -0.01 -10.85
C ALA A 96 14.10 0.50 -11.35
N TRP A 97 14.64 1.50 -10.71
CA TRP A 97 15.82 2.22 -11.17
C TRP A 97 17.13 1.71 -10.56
N GLY A 98 17.19 0.42 -10.27
CA GLY A 98 18.38 -0.20 -9.74
C GLY A 98 18.39 -0.27 -8.22
N THR A 99 19.53 -0.67 -7.68
CA THR A 99 19.71 -0.84 -6.25
C THR A 99 19.80 0.51 -5.56
N THR A 100 18.69 1.11 -5.22
CA THR A 100 18.72 2.14 -4.20
C THR A 100 19.04 1.44 -2.89
N ALA A 101 20.22 1.72 -2.35
CA ALA A 101 20.60 1.22 -1.05
C ALA A 101 19.57 1.69 -0.02
N PHE A 102 19.10 0.79 0.82
CA PHE A 102 18.22 1.10 1.94
C PHE A 102 18.75 0.47 3.22
N THR A 103 18.40 1.05 4.34
CA THR A 103 18.72 0.51 5.66
C THR A 103 17.43 0.21 6.38
N LEU A 104 17.19 -1.08 6.67
CA LEU A 104 16.06 -1.49 7.49
C LEU A 104 16.20 -0.95 8.91
N MET A 105 15.07 -0.66 9.54
CA MET A 105 15.03 -0.32 10.96
C MET A 105 15.66 -1.45 11.79
N GLU A 106 16.28 -1.08 12.91
CA GLU A 106 16.84 -2.05 13.84
C GLU A 106 15.73 -2.79 14.59
N LEU A 107 16.07 -3.95 15.13
CA LEU A 107 15.17 -4.71 16.00
C LEU A 107 15.54 -4.49 17.47
N PRO A 108 14.63 -4.71 18.42
CA PRO A 108 14.91 -4.54 19.84
C PRO A 108 16.14 -5.33 20.29
N ASP A 109 17.02 -4.68 21.03
CA ASP A 109 18.13 -5.33 21.71
C ASP A 109 17.60 -6.04 22.96
N LYS A 110 17.70 -7.37 22.99
CA LYS A 110 17.22 -8.21 24.11
C LYS A 110 17.85 -7.83 25.45
N THR A 111 19.01 -7.14 25.45
CA THR A 111 19.75 -6.71 26.65
C THR A 111 19.44 -5.27 27.09
N LYS A 112 18.68 -4.50 26.30
CA LYS A 112 18.39 -3.07 26.54
C LYS A 112 16.90 -2.77 26.40
N PRO A 113 16.05 -3.28 27.30
CA PRO A 113 14.61 -3.04 27.24
C PRO A 113 14.27 -1.54 27.20
N GLY A 114 13.33 -1.17 26.36
CA GLY A 114 12.85 0.21 26.17
C GLY A 114 13.71 1.09 25.25
N ALA A 115 14.96 0.70 24.97
CA ALA A 115 15.86 1.51 24.14
C ALA A 115 15.37 1.64 22.69
N TRP A 116 14.85 0.58 22.12
CA TRP A 116 14.29 0.55 20.78
C TRP A 116 13.02 1.42 20.69
N SER A 117 12.16 1.31 21.67
CA SER A 117 10.91 2.09 21.74
C SER A 117 11.17 3.59 21.87
N GLU A 118 12.19 3.97 22.61
CA GLU A 118 12.59 5.40 22.68
C GLU A 118 13.19 5.88 21.34
N LEU A 119 14.05 5.07 20.71
CA LEU A 119 14.64 5.40 19.41
C LEU A 119 13.58 5.61 18.32
N TYR A 120 12.51 4.79 18.30
CA TYR A 120 11.48 4.81 17.28
C TYR A 120 10.14 5.39 17.77
N LYS A 121 10.13 6.18 18.84
CA LYS A 121 8.91 6.70 19.46
C LYS A 121 7.97 7.40 18.51
N ASP A 122 8.48 8.18 17.56
CA ASP A 122 7.67 8.90 16.58
C ASP A 122 7.03 7.94 15.56
N LYS A 123 7.77 6.91 15.11
CA LYS A 123 7.22 5.86 14.26
C LYS A 123 6.14 5.05 14.99
N ILE A 124 6.35 4.75 16.27
CA ILE A 124 5.38 4.03 17.12
C ILE A 124 4.12 4.87 17.31
N ALA A 125 4.26 6.17 17.58
CA ALA A 125 3.12 7.08 17.69
C ALA A 125 2.31 7.13 16.39
N GLN A 126 2.99 7.26 15.25
CA GLN A 126 2.34 7.22 13.95
C GLN A 126 1.70 5.86 13.66
N ALA A 127 2.36 4.75 13.97
CA ALA A 127 1.79 3.41 13.79
C ALA A 127 0.47 3.22 14.57
N LYS A 128 0.33 3.81 15.76
CA LYS A 128 -0.93 3.79 16.52
C LYS A 128 -2.06 4.53 15.78
N ILE A 129 -1.74 5.66 15.16
CA ILE A 129 -2.70 6.43 14.33
C ILE A 129 -3.10 5.61 13.12
N GLU A 130 -2.12 4.99 12.44
CA GLU A 130 -2.36 4.18 11.25
C GLU A 130 -3.17 2.91 11.55
N ALA A 131 -3.01 2.31 12.74
CA ALA A 131 -3.85 1.18 13.16
C ALA A 131 -5.34 1.57 13.21
N GLY A 132 -5.65 2.75 13.76
CA GLY A 132 -7.03 3.26 13.76
C GLY A 132 -7.54 3.61 12.35
N ARG A 133 -6.64 4.09 11.46
CA ARG A 133 -6.97 4.33 10.05
C ARG A 133 -7.27 3.03 9.32
N TYR A 134 -6.46 2.00 9.52
CA TYR A 134 -6.67 0.67 8.93
C TYR A 134 -8.07 0.13 9.22
N GLU A 135 -8.52 0.18 10.47
CA GLU A 135 -9.84 -0.32 10.85
C GLU A 135 -10.98 0.43 10.15
N LYS A 136 -10.86 1.76 9.99
CA LYS A 136 -11.83 2.56 9.23
C LYS A 136 -11.87 2.17 7.76
N ILE A 137 -10.70 1.95 7.16
CA ILE A 137 -10.60 1.52 5.76
C ILE A 137 -11.22 0.13 5.59
N VAL A 138 -10.90 -0.83 6.44
CA VAL A 138 -11.50 -2.18 6.41
C VAL A 138 -13.01 -2.11 6.47
N GLN A 139 -13.58 -1.33 7.40
CA GLN A 139 -15.02 -1.19 7.53
C GLN A 139 -15.62 -0.55 6.26
N GLY A 140 -14.99 0.48 5.71
CA GLY A 140 -15.44 1.13 4.47
C GLY A 140 -15.42 0.18 3.27
N ILE A 141 -14.34 -0.59 3.11
CA ILE A 141 -14.21 -1.57 2.02
C ILE A 141 -15.27 -2.68 2.15
N ARG A 142 -15.47 -3.26 3.33
CA ARG A 142 -16.49 -4.30 3.57
C ARG A 142 -17.90 -3.82 3.22
N THR A 143 -18.23 -2.60 3.63
CA THR A 143 -19.53 -1.99 3.29
C THR A 143 -19.64 -1.79 1.77
N ALA A 144 -18.59 -1.28 1.12
CA ALA A 144 -18.59 -1.09 -0.32
C ALA A 144 -18.69 -2.43 -1.07
N GLN A 145 -17.97 -3.47 -0.66
CA GLN A 145 -18.03 -4.81 -1.29
C GLN A 145 -19.43 -5.43 -1.18
N ALA A 146 -20.10 -5.27 -0.05
CA ALA A 146 -21.45 -5.80 0.16
C ALA A 146 -22.50 -5.16 -0.77
N GLU A 147 -22.35 -3.88 -1.10
CA GLU A 147 -23.34 -3.08 -1.82
C GLU A 147 -22.99 -2.84 -3.29
N ALA A 148 -21.72 -3.05 -3.71
CA ALA A 148 -21.29 -2.80 -5.09
C ALA A 148 -22.03 -3.68 -6.10
N LEU A 149 -22.59 -3.06 -7.13
CA LEU A 149 -23.25 -3.74 -8.23
C LEU A 149 -22.27 -4.20 -9.32
N ARG A 150 -21.05 -3.62 -9.36
CA ARG A 150 -20.01 -3.92 -10.35
C ARG A 150 -18.62 -3.54 -9.81
N ASN A 151 -17.57 -3.87 -10.55
CA ASN A 151 -16.16 -3.59 -10.20
C ASN A 151 -15.74 -4.07 -8.80
N ARG A 152 -16.27 -5.20 -8.35
CA ARG A 152 -15.92 -5.80 -7.06
C ARG A 152 -14.47 -6.19 -6.98
N TYR A 153 -13.87 -6.58 -8.10
CA TYR A 153 -12.44 -6.85 -8.20
C TYR A 153 -11.59 -5.66 -7.72
N THR A 154 -11.90 -4.44 -8.15
CA THR A 154 -11.19 -3.23 -7.70
C THR A 154 -11.28 -3.05 -6.17
N LEU A 155 -12.41 -3.39 -5.57
CA LEU A 155 -12.56 -3.34 -4.11
C LEU A 155 -11.72 -4.42 -3.39
N GLN A 156 -11.55 -5.60 -4.00
CA GLN A 156 -10.61 -6.62 -3.51
C GLN A 156 -9.17 -6.12 -3.59
N VAL A 157 -8.78 -5.45 -4.69
CA VAL A 157 -7.45 -4.82 -4.81
C VAL A 157 -7.23 -3.79 -3.69
N TYR A 158 -8.19 -2.92 -3.41
CA TYR A 158 -8.07 -1.96 -2.30
C TYR A 158 -7.94 -2.65 -0.94
N GLU A 159 -8.65 -3.76 -0.71
CA GLU A 159 -8.52 -4.55 0.51
C GLU A 159 -7.10 -5.11 0.67
N GLN A 160 -6.55 -5.71 -0.38
CA GLN A 160 -5.19 -6.25 -0.31
C GLN A 160 -4.12 -5.17 -0.19
N THR A 161 -4.31 -4.02 -0.85
CA THR A 161 -3.44 -2.85 -0.68
C THR A 161 -3.44 -2.35 0.77
N ASN A 162 -4.62 -2.27 1.39
CA ASN A 162 -4.76 -1.89 2.80
C ASN A 162 -4.09 -2.91 3.73
N ASN A 163 -4.22 -4.20 3.45
CA ASN A 163 -3.55 -5.26 4.20
C ASN A 163 -2.02 -5.15 4.12
N LEU A 164 -1.49 -4.87 2.93
CA LEU A 164 -0.06 -4.66 2.74
C LEU A 164 0.44 -3.43 3.52
N GLN A 165 -0.28 -2.31 3.43
CA GLN A 165 0.07 -1.09 4.17
C GLN A 165 0.00 -1.28 5.69
N ASN A 166 -0.82 -2.21 6.18
CA ASN A 166 -0.96 -2.50 7.60
C ASN A 166 0.15 -3.42 8.16
N TYR A 167 0.89 -4.14 7.31
CA TYR A 167 1.95 -5.03 7.79
C TYR A 167 3.01 -4.30 8.64
N PRO A 168 3.63 -3.19 8.19
CA PRO A 168 4.59 -2.47 9.01
C PRO A 168 3.98 -1.88 10.29
N VAL A 169 2.72 -1.48 10.26
CA VAL A 169 1.99 -0.99 11.44
C VAL A 169 1.94 -2.08 12.51
N ARG A 170 1.46 -3.28 12.14
CA ARG A 170 1.40 -4.43 13.05
C ARG A 170 2.78 -4.80 13.60
N LEU A 171 3.80 -4.82 12.74
CA LEU A 171 5.15 -5.18 13.14
C LEU A 171 5.72 -4.20 14.16
N ILE A 172 5.63 -2.89 13.89
CA ILE A 172 6.14 -1.85 14.78
C ILE A 172 5.45 -1.91 16.15
N LEU A 173 4.13 -2.11 16.17
CA LEU A 173 3.38 -2.20 17.43
C LEU A 173 3.72 -3.48 18.23
N ALA A 174 3.93 -4.61 17.55
CA ALA A 174 4.34 -5.86 18.20
C ALA A 174 5.77 -5.76 18.77
N LEU A 175 6.71 -5.18 18.01
CA LEU A 175 8.08 -4.93 18.49
C LEU A 175 8.11 -3.95 19.68
N ASN A 176 7.25 -2.91 19.65
CA ASN A 176 7.12 -2.00 20.79
C ASN A 176 6.59 -2.72 22.04
N ALA A 177 5.60 -3.59 21.89
CA ALA A 177 5.08 -4.39 23.00
C ALA A 177 6.17 -5.30 23.60
N TYR A 178 6.99 -5.91 22.75
CA TYR A 178 8.13 -6.72 23.18
C TYR A 178 9.18 -5.88 23.95
N ASP A 179 9.60 -4.75 23.39
CA ASP A 179 10.66 -3.92 23.95
C ASP A 179 10.28 -3.26 25.28
N THR A 180 8.98 -3.00 25.49
CA THR A 180 8.44 -2.36 26.70
C THR A 180 7.83 -3.35 27.69
N ALA A 181 7.95 -4.66 27.45
CA ALA A 181 7.43 -5.70 28.36
C ALA A 181 8.08 -5.61 29.74
N LYS A 182 7.24 -5.64 30.78
CA LYS A 182 7.66 -5.42 32.16
C LYS A 182 8.22 -6.69 32.84
N ASP A 183 7.87 -7.86 32.34
CA ASP A 183 8.25 -9.14 32.83
C ASP A 183 8.41 -10.17 31.71
N ASP A 184 8.90 -11.35 32.03
CA ASP A 184 9.17 -12.39 31.05
C ASP A 184 7.91 -12.95 30.43
N ALA A 185 6.81 -13.05 31.15
CA ALA A 185 5.53 -13.54 30.62
C ALA A 185 4.95 -12.55 29.59
N ALA A 186 4.99 -11.25 29.88
CA ALA A 186 4.59 -10.21 28.95
C ALA A 186 5.51 -10.17 27.70
N ARG A 187 6.81 -10.43 27.89
CA ARG A 187 7.78 -10.49 26.79
C ARG A 187 7.53 -11.70 25.89
N GLU A 188 7.25 -12.86 26.47
CA GLU A 188 6.91 -14.08 25.71
C GLU A 188 5.63 -13.88 24.91
N ALA A 189 4.56 -13.38 25.52
CA ALA A 189 3.31 -13.05 24.83
C ALA A 189 3.50 -12.03 23.69
N ALA A 190 4.38 -11.04 23.89
CA ALA A 190 4.70 -10.08 22.82
C ALA A 190 5.53 -10.72 21.70
N LEU A 191 6.42 -11.68 22.01
CA LEU A 191 7.16 -12.43 20.99
C LEU A 191 6.23 -13.31 20.15
N GLU A 192 5.22 -13.92 20.77
CA GLU A 192 4.16 -14.63 20.04
C GLU A 192 3.43 -13.71 19.06
N LYS A 193 3.14 -12.47 19.47
CA LYS A 193 2.54 -11.46 18.56
C LYS A 193 3.46 -11.11 17.38
N VAL A 194 4.77 -11.02 17.61
CA VAL A 194 5.74 -10.83 16.51
C VAL A 194 5.71 -12.03 15.55
N ALA A 195 5.62 -13.26 16.05
CA ALA A 195 5.49 -14.46 15.22
C ALA A 195 4.16 -14.47 14.41
N GLU A 196 3.03 -14.06 15.04
CA GLU A 196 1.75 -13.88 14.36
C GLU A 196 1.85 -12.87 13.21
N VAL A 197 2.60 -11.76 13.39
CA VAL A 197 2.81 -10.77 12.33
C VAL A 197 3.64 -11.34 11.17
N CYS A 198 4.62 -12.19 11.45
CA CYS A 198 5.36 -12.89 10.41
C CYS A 198 4.46 -13.86 9.60
N SER A 199 3.54 -14.54 10.28
CA SER A 199 2.54 -15.42 9.64
C SER A 199 1.49 -14.60 8.87
N TYR A 200 1.09 -13.45 9.40
CA TYR A 200 0.21 -12.51 8.70
C TYR A 200 0.81 -12.05 7.36
N PHE A 201 2.13 -11.80 7.31
CA PHE A 201 2.79 -11.45 6.07
C PHE A 201 2.61 -12.54 5.00
N ASP A 202 2.81 -13.80 5.35
CA ASP A 202 2.68 -14.91 4.39
C ASP A 202 1.24 -15.02 3.84
N VAL A 203 0.23 -14.89 4.73
CA VAL A 203 -1.19 -14.91 4.34
C VAL A 203 -1.55 -13.68 3.48
N MET A 204 -1.14 -12.50 3.90
CA MET A 204 -1.36 -11.25 3.18
C MET A 204 -0.76 -11.32 1.77
N ARG A 205 0.48 -11.80 1.66
CA ARG A 205 1.16 -12.02 0.39
C ARG A 205 0.37 -12.95 -0.51
N SER A 206 -0.02 -14.12 0.00
CA SER A 206 -0.82 -15.10 -0.75
C SER A 206 -2.14 -14.53 -1.25
N ASN A 207 -2.84 -13.76 -0.43
CA ASN A 207 -4.11 -13.14 -0.81
C ASN A 207 -3.92 -12.06 -1.89
N LEU A 208 -2.92 -11.20 -1.77
CA LEU A 208 -2.63 -10.15 -2.76
C LEU A 208 -2.25 -10.76 -4.11
N GLU A 209 -1.42 -11.80 -4.10
CA GLU A 209 -1.01 -12.53 -5.31
C GLU A 209 -2.19 -13.28 -5.94
N SER A 210 -3.09 -13.85 -5.13
CA SER A 210 -4.32 -14.49 -5.61
C SER A 210 -5.23 -13.49 -6.33
N VAL A 211 -5.47 -12.33 -5.73
CA VAL A 211 -6.28 -11.26 -6.37
C VAL A 211 -5.62 -10.78 -7.67
N TYR A 212 -4.31 -10.60 -7.68
CA TYR A 212 -3.59 -10.21 -8.89
C TYR A 212 -3.75 -11.23 -10.02
N SER A 213 -3.65 -12.52 -9.70
CA SER A 213 -3.72 -13.62 -10.66
C SER A 213 -5.11 -13.81 -11.30
N GLU A 214 -6.15 -13.19 -10.77
CA GLU A 214 -7.49 -13.21 -11.39
C GLU A 214 -7.50 -12.50 -12.75
N THR A 215 -6.60 -11.55 -12.98
CA THR A 215 -6.61 -10.72 -14.20
C THR A 215 -5.24 -10.63 -14.88
N ARG A 216 -4.18 -11.12 -14.26
CA ARG A 216 -2.79 -10.99 -14.72
C ARG A 216 -1.97 -12.24 -14.43
N PHE A 217 -0.91 -12.41 -15.16
CA PHE A 217 0.06 -13.48 -14.90
C PHE A 217 1.00 -13.07 -13.77
N MET A 218 1.23 -14.01 -12.82
CA MET A 218 2.21 -13.82 -11.74
C MET A 218 3.65 -13.95 -12.24
N GLU A 219 3.86 -14.79 -13.25
CA GLU A 219 5.14 -15.03 -13.91
C GLU A 219 4.97 -14.85 -15.41
N GLN A 220 6.06 -14.57 -16.09
CA GLN A 220 6.04 -14.51 -17.55
C GLN A 220 5.68 -15.89 -18.10
N PRO A 221 4.67 -16.00 -19.00
CA PRO A 221 4.37 -17.24 -19.67
C PRO A 221 5.57 -17.76 -20.46
N GLU A 222 5.68 -19.08 -20.59
CA GLU A 222 6.69 -19.69 -21.46
C GLU A 222 6.57 -19.13 -22.90
N GLY A 223 7.70 -18.72 -23.46
CA GLY A 223 7.75 -18.11 -24.79
C GLY A 223 7.34 -16.63 -24.87
N PHE A 224 7.07 -15.97 -23.73
CA PHE A 224 6.83 -14.53 -23.73
C PHE A 224 8.09 -13.78 -24.15
N ILE A 225 7.94 -12.92 -25.15
CA ILE A 225 9.01 -12.05 -25.65
C ILE A 225 8.71 -10.64 -25.18
N SER A 226 9.57 -10.10 -24.32
CA SER A 226 9.50 -8.67 -23.95
C SER A 226 10.00 -7.82 -25.13
N ASP A 227 9.16 -6.91 -25.57
CA ASP A 227 9.46 -6.01 -26.70
C ASP A 227 10.32 -4.80 -26.29
N LEU A 228 10.41 -4.51 -24.99
CA LEU A 228 11.08 -3.33 -24.47
C LEU A 228 12.14 -3.67 -23.44
N ASN A 229 13.39 -3.27 -23.72
CA ASN A 229 14.52 -3.52 -22.83
C ASN A 229 14.36 -2.93 -21.42
N HIS A 230 13.67 -1.81 -21.27
CA HIS A 230 13.48 -1.21 -19.97
C HIS A 230 12.44 -1.96 -19.11
N HIS A 231 11.47 -2.66 -19.72
CA HIS A 231 10.55 -3.53 -18.99
C HIS A 231 11.25 -4.82 -18.52
N ASN A 232 12.28 -5.26 -19.22
CA ASN A 232 13.06 -6.42 -18.82
C ASN A 232 13.70 -6.26 -17.45
N HIS A 233 14.06 -5.06 -17.02
CA HIS A 233 14.72 -4.91 -15.73
C HIS A 233 13.75 -5.06 -14.55
N LEU A 234 12.46 -4.78 -14.71
CA LEU A 234 11.44 -5.07 -13.71
C LEU A 234 11.15 -6.57 -13.64
N ALA A 235 10.94 -7.19 -14.79
CA ALA A 235 10.61 -8.61 -14.89
C ALA A 235 11.83 -9.52 -14.68
N SER A 236 13.04 -9.11 -15.08
CA SER A 236 14.23 -9.98 -15.06
C SER A 236 14.94 -10.04 -13.71
N LYS A 237 14.73 -9.10 -12.81
CA LYS A 237 15.35 -9.15 -11.47
C LYS A 237 14.67 -10.14 -10.56
N THR A 238 13.39 -10.36 -10.75
CA THR A 238 12.61 -11.35 -10.01
C THR A 238 11.56 -11.89 -10.97
N ASN A 239 11.67 -13.14 -11.32
CA ASN A 239 10.63 -13.83 -12.11
C ASN A 239 9.34 -14.06 -11.30
N ASN A 240 9.15 -13.33 -10.22
CA ASN A 240 8.07 -13.46 -9.27
C ASN A 240 7.68 -12.09 -8.69
N SER A 241 6.73 -12.08 -7.80
CA SER A 241 6.19 -10.88 -7.15
C SER A 241 7.09 -10.24 -6.08
N ASP A 242 8.30 -10.74 -5.84
CA ASP A 242 9.12 -10.31 -4.68
C ASP A 242 9.40 -8.81 -4.67
N TRP A 243 9.47 -8.14 -5.84
CA TRP A 243 9.66 -6.70 -5.95
C TRP A 243 8.50 -5.88 -5.39
N TRP A 244 7.28 -6.45 -5.24
CA TRP A 244 6.15 -5.76 -4.60
C TRP A 244 6.36 -5.57 -3.10
N TYR A 245 7.21 -6.44 -2.51
CA TYR A 245 7.48 -6.50 -1.07
C TYR A 245 8.92 -6.09 -0.76
N TYR A 246 9.33 -4.97 -1.36
CA TYR A 246 10.72 -4.55 -1.43
C TYR A 246 11.39 -4.42 -0.05
N TYR A 247 10.66 -3.92 0.96
CA TYR A 247 11.13 -3.85 2.33
C TYR A 247 10.59 -4.98 3.22
N GLU A 248 9.43 -5.50 2.88
CA GLU A 248 8.71 -6.46 3.71
C GLU A 248 9.43 -7.81 3.74
N ILE A 249 9.87 -8.33 2.60
CA ILE A 249 10.60 -9.61 2.53
C ILE A 249 11.90 -9.57 3.33
N PRO A 250 12.83 -8.62 3.12
CA PRO A 250 14.04 -8.57 3.93
C PRO A 250 13.75 -8.30 5.41
N MET A 251 12.71 -7.51 5.74
CA MET A 251 12.32 -7.27 7.13
C MET A 251 11.78 -8.53 7.80
N VAL A 252 10.88 -9.27 7.19
CA VAL A 252 10.35 -10.52 7.77
C VAL A 252 11.46 -11.56 7.96
N LYS A 253 12.42 -11.64 7.04
CA LYS A 253 13.62 -12.49 7.20
C LYS A 253 14.47 -12.05 8.39
N LYS A 254 14.71 -10.73 8.55
CA LYS A 254 15.45 -10.14 9.68
C LYS A 254 14.75 -10.46 11.01
N VAL A 255 13.43 -10.28 11.09
CA VAL A 255 12.63 -10.57 12.28
C VAL A 255 12.64 -12.07 12.65
N ARG A 256 12.42 -12.95 11.67
CA ARG A 256 12.49 -14.42 11.90
C ARG A 256 13.86 -14.88 12.40
N ALA A 257 14.94 -14.26 11.93
CA ALA A 257 16.28 -14.55 12.41
C ALA A 257 16.51 -14.03 13.84
N TRP A 258 15.96 -12.86 14.17
CA TRP A 258 16.07 -12.25 15.50
C TRP A 258 15.27 -13.02 16.58
N MET A 259 14.14 -13.65 16.21
CA MET A 259 13.34 -14.45 17.14
C MET A 259 14.05 -15.74 17.60
N LYS A 260 14.97 -16.29 16.80
CA LYS A 260 15.79 -17.46 17.13
C LYS A 260 16.83 -17.12 18.19
#